data_f40b5baba32c614f20d1b52ee65375e0
#
_entry.id   f40b5baba32c614f20d1b52ee65375e0
#
_cell.length_a   1.000
_cell.length_b   1.000
_cell.length_c   1.000
_cell.angle_alpha   90.00
_cell.angle_beta   90.00
_cell.angle_gamma   90.00
#
_symmetry.space_group_name_H-M   'P 1'
#
loop_
_entity.id
_entity.type
_entity.pdbx_description
1 polymer ?
#
loop_
_entity_poly.entity_id
_entity_poly.type
_entity_poly.pdbx_seq_one_letter_code
_entity_poly.pdbx_strand_id
1 'polypeptide(L)'
;FAEFLRRHAGEPASGTLHEQPFFVQEPFDFDRRRAAAAKPLAVVFEQKHCAACDEMHATAFKDPATRELIGKFDIARLELFGNRSVVTPAGKRLSEEAWGRELKVAYTPTIVFFDTRGAEVFRVEAYLRPFHFTSSFDYVANGAYRTQPNFQRFLQARAEKIRAQGGKVELW
;
A
#
# COMPACT_ATOMS: atom_id res chain seq x y z
N PHE A 1 -3.68 10.35 -14.64
CA PHE A 1 -4.34 9.21 -15.28
C PHE A 1 -4.17 9.25 -16.80
N ALA A 2 -4.47 10.37 -17.48
CA ALA A 2 -4.32 10.52 -18.94
C ALA A 2 -2.85 10.42 -19.41
N GLU A 3 -1.91 10.86 -18.61
CA GLU A 3 -0.48 10.70 -18.90
C GLU A 3 0.00 9.27 -18.68
N PHE A 4 -0.52 8.60 -17.67
CA PHE A 4 -0.31 7.17 -17.45
C PHE A 4 -0.80 6.35 -18.67
N LEU A 5 -2.02 6.61 -19.13
CA LEU A 5 -2.57 5.94 -20.32
C LEU A 5 -1.77 6.22 -21.59
N ARG A 6 -1.21 7.42 -21.74
CA ARG A 6 -0.34 7.77 -22.88
C ARG A 6 1.01 7.06 -22.84
N ARG A 7 1.62 6.90 -21.66
CA ARG A 7 2.91 6.22 -21.50
C ARG A 7 2.80 4.71 -21.76
N HIS A 8 1.65 4.12 -21.44
CA HIS A 8 1.46 2.67 -21.49
C HIS A 8 0.49 2.23 -22.61
N ALA A 9 0.08 3.15 -23.47
CA ALA A 9 -0.75 2.80 -24.63
C ALA A 9 0.03 1.87 -25.57
N GLY A 10 -0.35 0.60 -25.56
CA GLY A 10 0.27 -0.44 -26.40
C GLY A 10 1.27 -1.36 -25.71
N GLU A 11 1.66 -1.08 -24.45
CA GLU A 11 2.47 -2.03 -23.70
C GLU A 11 1.59 -3.04 -22.95
N PRO A 12 1.80 -4.35 -23.13
CA PRO A 12 1.07 -5.35 -22.35
C PRO A 12 1.50 -5.27 -20.88
N ALA A 13 0.54 -5.30 -19.97
CA ALA A 13 0.83 -5.41 -18.55
C ALA A 13 1.52 -6.75 -18.23
N SER A 14 2.39 -6.75 -17.20
CA SER A 14 3.12 -7.94 -16.79
C SER A 14 2.20 -9.12 -16.47
N GLY A 15 2.45 -10.28 -17.07
CA GLY A 15 1.77 -11.54 -16.75
C GLY A 15 2.21 -12.19 -15.44
N THR A 16 3.14 -11.58 -14.71
CA THR A 16 3.67 -12.07 -13.43
C THR A 16 3.53 -11.00 -12.36
N LEU A 17 3.45 -11.44 -11.11
CA LEU A 17 3.50 -10.51 -9.98
C LEU A 17 4.94 -10.06 -9.73
N HIS A 18 5.10 -8.80 -9.37
CA HIS A 18 6.41 -8.23 -9.05
C HIS A 18 6.88 -8.70 -7.67
N GLU A 19 8.19 -8.92 -7.53
CA GLU A 19 8.84 -9.19 -6.26
C GLU A 19 9.62 -7.96 -5.78
N GLN A 20 9.65 -7.78 -4.46
CA GLN A 20 10.43 -6.74 -3.81
C GLN A 20 11.12 -7.33 -2.57
N PRO A 21 12.37 -6.93 -2.27
CA PRO A 21 13.11 -7.49 -1.14
C PRO A 21 12.50 -7.17 0.23
N PHE A 22 11.63 -6.16 0.31
CA PHE A 22 10.94 -5.77 1.53
C PHE A 22 9.60 -6.47 1.75
N PHE A 23 9.13 -7.28 0.81
CA PHE A 23 7.90 -8.05 1.01
C PHE A 23 8.12 -9.20 1.98
N VAL A 24 7.23 -9.31 2.96
CA VAL A 24 7.15 -10.49 3.83
C VAL A 24 6.94 -11.75 2.99
N GLN A 25 7.70 -12.78 3.26
CA GLN A 25 7.59 -14.06 2.58
C GLN A 25 6.66 -15.02 3.35
N GLU A 26 6.20 -16.06 2.66
CA GLU A 26 5.44 -17.13 3.31
C GLU A 26 6.23 -17.83 4.42
N PRO A 27 5.56 -18.29 5.49
CA PRO A 27 4.11 -18.29 5.70
C PRO A 27 3.58 -16.91 6.10
N PHE A 28 2.42 -16.54 5.56
CA PHE A 28 1.75 -15.28 5.91
C PHE A 28 0.97 -15.43 7.21
N ASP A 29 1.58 -15.08 8.32
CA ASP A 29 0.95 -15.06 9.65
C ASP A 29 0.94 -13.64 10.22
N PHE A 30 -0.22 -13.01 10.19
CA PHE A 30 -0.44 -11.66 10.67
C PHE A 30 -1.27 -11.60 11.95
N ASP A 31 -1.44 -12.72 12.66
CA ASP A 31 -2.24 -12.78 13.89
C ASP A 31 -1.72 -11.81 14.96
N ARG A 32 -2.56 -10.88 15.38
CA ARG A 32 -2.25 -9.84 16.38
C ARG A 32 -3.15 -9.87 17.60
N ARG A 33 -3.93 -10.95 17.77
CA ARG A 33 -4.88 -11.07 18.88
C ARG A 33 -4.19 -11.22 20.23
N ARG A 34 -3.03 -11.87 20.26
CA ARG A 34 -2.31 -12.18 21.52
C ARG A 34 -1.34 -11.09 21.92
N ALA A 35 -0.72 -10.44 20.96
CA ALA A 35 0.24 -9.36 21.18
C ALA A 35 0.22 -8.38 20.01
N ALA A 36 0.45 -7.10 20.31
CA ALA A 36 0.71 -6.12 19.26
C ALA A 36 2.03 -6.45 18.54
N ALA A 37 2.06 -6.26 17.22
CA ALA A 37 3.28 -6.38 16.46
C ALA A 37 4.20 -5.15 16.67
N ALA A 38 5.49 -5.30 16.36
CA ALA A 38 6.44 -4.21 16.46
C ALA A 38 6.17 -3.10 15.43
N LYS A 39 5.63 -3.49 14.26
CA LYS A 39 5.34 -2.59 13.13
C LYS A 39 3.88 -2.70 12.69
N PRO A 40 3.29 -1.62 12.15
CA PRO A 40 2.03 -1.72 11.43
C PRO A 40 2.19 -2.60 10.18
N LEU A 41 1.08 -3.11 9.66
CA LEU A 41 1.03 -3.97 8.48
C LEU A 41 0.45 -3.18 7.30
N ALA A 42 1.09 -3.28 6.16
CA ALA A 42 0.54 -2.87 4.88
C ALA A 42 0.36 -4.10 3.98
N VAL A 43 -0.85 -4.31 3.50
CA VAL A 43 -1.16 -5.42 2.57
C VAL A 43 -1.45 -4.83 1.21
N VAL A 44 -0.60 -5.17 0.25
CA VAL A 44 -0.72 -4.74 -1.16
C VAL A 44 -1.40 -5.85 -1.93
N PHE A 45 -2.64 -5.63 -2.33
CA PHE A 45 -3.35 -6.53 -3.24
C PHE A 45 -3.05 -6.17 -4.67
N GLU A 46 -2.51 -7.11 -5.41
CA GLU A 46 -2.18 -7.00 -6.82
C GLU A 46 -2.81 -8.13 -7.62
N GLN A 47 -2.76 -8.04 -8.92
CA GLN A 47 -3.11 -9.11 -9.85
C GLN A 47 -2.15 -9.13 -11.03
N LYS A 48 -2.09 -10.23 -11.74
CA LYS A 48 -1.40 -10.32 -13.03
C LYS A 48 -2.09 -9.41 -14.05
N HIS A 49 -1.33 -8.94 -15.04
CA HIS A 49 -1.83 -8.03 -16.08
C HIS A 49 -2.44 -6.72 -15.52
N CYS A 50 -1.75 -6.13 -14.53
CA CYS A 50 -2.15 -4.90 -13.86
C CYS A 50 -1.15 -3.79 -14.17
N ALA A 51 -1.44 -2.97 -15.19
CA ALA A 51 -0.56 -1.88 -15.60
C ALA A 51 -0.30 -0.85 -14.48
N ALA A 52 -1.29 -0.58 -13.62
CA ALA A 52 -1.12 0.30 -12.48
C ALA A 52 -0.21 -0.32 -11.39
N CYS A 53 -0.20 -1.66 -11.26
CA CYS A 53 0.74 -2.36 -10.39
C CYS A 53 2.17 -2.25 -10.96
N ASP A 54 2.34 -2.45 -12.26
CA ASP A 54 3.64 -2.31 -12.94
C ASP A 54 4.22 -0.90 -12.73
N GLU A 55 3.40 0.14 -12.90
CA GLU A 55 3.80 1.53 -12.67
C GLU A 55 4.19 1.79 -11.20
N MET A 56 3.43 1.27 -10.25
CA MET A 56 3.73 1.38 -8.82
C MET A 56 5.11 0.81 -8.50
N HIS A 57 5.43 -0.37 -9.04
CA HIS A 57 6.73 -1.01 -8.86
C HIS A 57 7.86 -0.29 -9.59
N ALA A 58 7.57 0.28 -10.78
CA ALA A 58 8.57 0.98 -11.58
C ALA A 58 8.95 2.35 -11.01
N THR A 59 8.05 2.98 -10.26
CA THR A 59 8.22 4.36 -9.76
C THR A 59 8.21 4.45 -8.25
N ALA A 60 7.05 4.28 -7.60
CA ALA A 60 6.88 4.54 -6.17
C ALA A 60 7.76 3.66 -5.29
N PHE A 61 7.86 2.36 -5.57
CA PHE A 61 8.71 1.46 -4.80
C PHE A 61 10.22 1.64 -5.05
N LYS A 62 10.61 2.43 -6.04
CA LYS A 62 12.00 2.83 -6.27
C LYS A 62 12.37 4.17 -5.62
N ASP A 63 11.38 4.96 -5.27
CA ASP A 63 11.60 6.26 -4.64
C ASP A 63 12.23 6.11 -3.24
N PRO A 64 13.37 6.79 -2.96
CA PRO A 64 14.07 6.66 -1.68
C PRO A 64 13.23 7.07 -0.47
N ALA A 65 12.43 8.13 -0.58
CA ALA A 65 11.57 8.60 0.51
C ALA A 65 10.46 7.60 0.82
N THR A 66 9.88 6.98 -0.22
CA THR A 66 8.91 5.89 -0.06
C THR A 66 9.55 4.67 0.59
N ARG A 67 10.75 4.29 0.18
CA ARG A 67 11.48 3.14 0.76
C ARG A 67 11.82 3.32 2.23
N GLU A 68 12.18 4.52 2.65
CA GLU A 68 12.41 4.83 4.06
C GLU A 68 11.14 4.59 4.89
N LEU A 69 10.00 5.04 4.39
CA LEU A 69 8.71 4.85 5.05
C LEU A 69 8.27 3.38 5.05
N ILE A 70 8.48 2.66 3.95
CA ILE A 70 8.21 1.22 3.83
C ILE A 70 8.94 0.43 4.92
N GLY A 71 10.17 0.80 5.26
CA GLY A 71 10.93 0.17 6.34
C GLY A 71 10.27 0.22 7.72
N LYS A 72 9.27 1.08 7.91
CA LYS A 72 8.49 1.19 9.15
C LYS A 72 7.30 0.22 9.22
N PHE A 73 7.09 -0.60 8.20
CA PHE A 73 5.99 -1.56 8.08
C PHE A 73 6.49 -3.00 7.94
N ASP A 74 5.65 -3.94 8.37
CA ASP A 74 5.60 -5.24 7.72
C ASP A 74 4.73 -5.06 6.47
N ILE A 75 5.27 -5.36 5.30
CA ILE A 75 4.55 -5.18 4.04
C ILE A 75 4.44 -6.52 3.30
N ALA A 76 3.22 -6.93 2.99
CA ALA A 76 2.93 -8.15 2.26
C ALA A 76 2.28 -7.83 0.92
N ARG A 77 2.73 -8.51 -0.14
CA ARG A 77 2.04 -8.50 -1.42
C ARG A 77 1.22 -9.78 -1.55
N LEU A 78 -0.07 -9.64 -1.77
CA LEU A 78 -1.01 -10.72 -2.00
C LEU A 78 -1.62 -10.63 -3.39
N GLU A 79 -1.91 -11.78 -3.99
CA GLU A 79 -2.63 -11.85 -5.26
C GLU A 79 -4.14 -11.83 -4.97
N LEU A 80 -4.87 -10.87 -5.58
CA LEU A 80 -6.31 -10.69 -5.31
C LEU A 80 -7.13 -11.96 -5.62
N PHE A 81 -6.71 -12.75 -6.58
CA PHE A 81 -7.34 -14.02 -6.95
C PHE A 81 -6.47 -15.23 -6.58
N GLY A 82 -5.54 -15.05 -5.64
CA GLY A 82 -4.61 -16.07 -5.22
C GLY A 82 -5.19 -17.05 -4.21
N ASN A 83 -4.52 -18.18 -4.06
CA ASN A 83 -4.96 -19.26 -3.19
C ASN A 83 -3.99 -19.60 -2.05
N ARG A 84 -2.92 -18.80 -1.89
CA ARG A 84 -1.98 -19.00 -0.77
C ARG A 84 -2.69 -18.78 0.57
N SER A 85 -2.29 -19.53 1.59
CA SER A 85 -2.87 -19.41 2.92
C SER A 85 -2.36 -18.16 3.64
N VAL A 86 -3.29 -17.43 4.26
CA VAL A 86 -3.01 -16.26 5.08
C VAL A 86 -3.70 -16.40 6.43
N VAL A 87 -2.99 -16.16 7.52
CA VAL A 87 -3.59 -15.92 8.83
C VAL A 87 -3.77 -14.43 9.00
N THR A 88 -5.01 -13.98 9.06
CA THR A 88 -5.35 -12.56 9.14
C THR A 88 -5.00 -11.95 10.51
N PRO A 89 -4.96 -10.61 10.67
CA PRO A 89 -4.76 -9.99 11.97
C PRO A 89 -5.76 -10.42 13.04
N ALA A 90 -6.98 -10.80 12.64
CA ALA A 90 -8.01 -11.39 13.51
C ALA A 90 -7.85 -12.90 13.75
N GLY A 91 -6.77 -13.51 13.25
CA GLY A 91 -6.45 -14.92 13.44
C GLY A 91 -7.27 -15.90 12.59
N LYS A 92 -7.99 -15.41 11.59
CA LYS A 92 -8.68 -16.28 10.63
C LYS A 92 -7.69 -16.80 9.60
N ARG A 93 -7.80 -18.10 9.28
CA ARG A 93 -7.07 -18.69 8.15
C ARG A 93 -7.92 -18.62 6.89
N LEU A 94 -7.49 -17.85 5.93
CA LEU A 94 -8.19 -17.63 4.67
C LEU A 94 -7.21 -17.81 3.50
N SER A 95 -7.74 -17.94 2.27
CA SER A 95 -6.94 -17.72 1.07
C SER A 95 -6.77 -16.22 0.80
N GLU A 96 -5.80 -15.86 -0.02
CA GLU A 96 -5.60 -14.48 -0.47
C GLU A 96 -6.89 -13.89 -1.04
N GLU A 97 -7.55 -14.63 -1.93
CA GLU A 97 -8.83 -14.24 -2.54
C GLU A 97 -9.94 -14.07 -1.50
N ALA A 98 -10.07 -15.02 -0.57
CA ALA A 98 -11.12 -14.95 0.45
C ALA A 98 -10.92 -13.75 1.38
N TRP A 99 -9.66 -13.43 1.74
CA TRP A 99 -9.38 -12.25 2.55
C TRP A 99 -9.60 -10.94 1.78
N GLY A 100 -9.17 -10.87 0.53
CA GLY A 100 -9.47 -9.72 -0.34
C GLY A 100 -10.97 -9.46 -0.47
N ARG A 101 -11.77 -10.52 -0.59
CA ARG A 101 -13.25 -10.45 -0.61
C ARG A 101 -13.84 -9.97 0.73
N GLU A 102 -13.34 -10.49 1.86
CA GLU A 102 -13.75 -10.06 3.20
C GLU A 102 -13.45 -8.56 3.41
N LEU A 103 -12.29 -8.10 2.94
CA LEU A 103 -11.89 -6.69 2.96
C LEU A 103 -12.58 -5.83 1.90
N LYS A 104 -13.39 -6.44 1.03
CA LYS A 104 -14.10 -5.76 -0.09
C LYS A 104 -13.13 -5.05 -1.04
N VAL A 105 -11.99 -5.66 -1.30
CA VAL A 105 -11.03 -5.16 -2.30
C VAL A 105 -11.61 -5.40 -3.70
N ALA A 106 -11.86 -4.34 -4.45
CA ALA A 106 -12.47 -4.39 -5.78
C ALA A 106 -11.51 -3.98 -6.91
N TYR A 107 -10.39 -3.35 -6.57
CA TYR A 107 -9.42 -2.81 -7.53
C TYR A 107 -8.01 -3.21 -7.17
N THR A 108 -7.13 -3.22 -8.16
CA THR A 108 -5.68 -3.40 -7.97
C THR A 108 -4.90 -2.26 -8.63
N PRO A 109 -3.81 -1.82 -8.01
CA PRO A 109 -3.40 -2.16 -6.65
C PRO A 109 -4.30 -1.53 -5.60
N THR A 110 -4.59 -2.25 -4.53
CA THR A 110 -5.17 -1.71 -3.31
C THR A 110 -4.21 -1.96 -2.15
N ILE A 111 -3.98 -0.96 -1.31
CA ILE A 111 -3.18 -1.11 -0.10
C ILE A 111 -4.09 -0.91 1.10
N VAL A 112 -4.15 -1.91 1.97
CA VAL A 112 -4.88 -1.86 3.22
C VAL A 112 -3.88 -1.79 4.37
N PHE A 113 -4.01 -0.77 5.21
CA PHE A 113 -3.13 -0.53 6.36
C PHE A 113 -3.81 -0.96 7.65
N PHE A 114 -3.08 -1.74 8.44
CA PHE A 114 -3.50 -2.17 9.78
C PHE A 114 -2.51 -1.62 10.81
N ASP A 115 -3.01 -1.20 11.96
CA ASP A 115 -2.15 -0.82 13.07
C ASP A 115 -1.43 -2.03 13.70
N THR A 116 -0.61 -1.77 14.71
CA THR A 116 0.14 -2.83 15.40
C THR A 116 -0.75 -3.82 16.15
N ARG A 117 -2.02 -3.52 16.36
CA ARG A 117 -3.02 -4.38 16.98
C ARG A 117 -3.94 -5.08 15.99
N GLY A 118 -3.78 -4.81 14.68
CA GLY A 118 -4.52 -5.46 13.62
C GLY A 118 -5.84 -4.82 13.23
N ALA A 119 -6.12 -3.60 13.71
CA ALA A 119 -7.25 -2.82 13.22
C ALA A 119 -6.92 -2.14 11.90
N GLU A 120 -7.81 -2.22 10.91
CA GLU A 120 -7.67 -1.44 9.69
C GLU A 120 -7.81 0.05 10.01
N VAL A 121 -6.83 0.85 9.61
CA VAL A 121 -6.77 2.29 9.93
C VAL A 121 -6.81 3.19 8.71
N PHE A 122 -6.43 2.66 7.54
CA PHE A 122 -6.45 3.41 6.28
C PHE A 122 -6.40 2.46 5.09
N ARG A 123 -6.82 2.92 3.91
CA ARG A 123 -6.61 2.20 2.65
C ARG A 123 -6.48 3.15 1.46
N VAL A 124 -5.81 2.67 0.44
CA VAL A 124 -5.66 3.31 -0.87
C VAL A 124 -6.16 2.32 -1.93
N GLU A 125 -7.20 2.68 -2.66
CA GLU A 125 -7.87 1.79 -3.62
C GLU A 125 -7.50 2.06 -5.08
N ALA A 126 -6.34 2.64 -5.31
CA ALA A 126 -5.75 2.82 -6.65
C ALA A 126 -4.28 3.19 -6.53
N TYR A 127 -3.50 3.01 -7.60
CA TYR A 127 -2.20 3.64 -7.67
C TYR A 127 -2.39 5.14 -7.91
N LEU A 128 -1.99 5.90 -6.92
CA LEU A 128 -1.99 7.36 -6.95
C LEU A 128 -0.61 7.88 -7.37
N ARG A 129 -0.52 9.16 -7.67
CA ARG A 129 0.76 9.81 -7.94
C ARG A 129 1.77 9.60 -6.80
N PRO A 130 3.08 9.63 -7.08
CA PRO A 130 4.10 9.32 -6.08
C PRO A 130 3.94 10.07 -4.76
N PHE A 131 3.59 11.36 -4.80
CA PHE A 131 3.38 12.14 -3.59
C PHE A 131 2.24 11.60 -2.72
N HIS A 132 1.10 11.26 -3.32
CA HIS A 132 -0.04 10.69 -2.59
C HIS A 132 0.29 9.30 -2.04
N PHE A 133 0.97 8.49 -2.85
CA PHE A 133 1.39 7.16 -2.46
C PHE A 133 2.33 7.21 -1.24
N THR A 134 3.42 7.98 -1.33
CA THR A 134 4.37 8.18 -0.23
C THR A 134 3.68 8.74 1.01
N SER A 135 2.76 9.69 0.81
CA SER A 135 2.02 10.31 1.92
C SER A 135 1.08 9.35 2.63
N SER A 136 0.56 8.31 1.95
CA SER A 136 -0.27 7.30 2.60
C SER A 136 0.53 6.46 3.60
N PHE A 137 1.76 6.10 3.27
CA PHE A 137 2.68 5.45 4.21
C PHE A 137 3.07 6.36 5.37
N ASP A 138 3.38 7.64 5.11
CA ASP A 138 3.68 8.62 6.14
C ASP A 138 2.50 8.82 7.11
N TYR A 139 1.29 8.92 6.58
CA TYR A 139 0.05 9.09 7.32
C TYR A 139 -0.18 8.00 8.36
N VAL A 140 0.12 6.75 8.02
CA VAL A 140 -0.02 5.62 8.93
C VAL A 140 1.22 5.46 9.81
N ALA A 141 2.44 5.50 9.25
CA ALA A 141 3.68 5.26 9.98
C ALA A 141 3.87 6.23 11.16
N ASN A 142 3.52 7.49 10.97
CA ASN A 142 3.64 8.53 11.99
C ASN A 142 2.35 8.74 12.82
N GLY A 143 1.33 7.91 12.60
CA GLY A 143 0.09 7.95 13.36
C GLY A 143 -0.75 9.21 13.12
N ALA A 144 -0.51 9.94 12.01
CA ALA A 144 -1.23 11.18 11.69
C ALA A 144 -2.74 10.97 11.53
N TYR A 145 -3.18 9.78 11.13
CA TYR A 145 -4.60 9.43 11.04
C TYR A 145 -5.36 9.56 12.37
N ARG A 146 -4.65 9.50 13.50
CA ARG A 146 -5.25 9.64 14.84
C ARG A 146 -5.61 11.09 15.18
N THR A 147 -4.84 12.05 14.68
CA THR A 147 -5.00 13.48 14.98
C THR A 147 -5.61 14.25 13.83
N GLN A 148 -5.44 13.79 12.60
CA GLN A 148 -6.02 14.36 11.39
C GLN A 148 -6.72 13.25 10.58
N PRO A 149 -8.00 12.96 10.85
CA PRO A 149 -8.71 11.88 10.17
C PRO A 149 -9.05 12.16 8.70
N ASN A 150 -8.87 13.40 8.25
CA ASN A 150 -9.08 13.79 6.86
C ASN A 150 -7.74 13.73 6.11
N PHE A 151 -7.57 12.72 5.28
CA PHE A 151 -6.34 12.51 4.53
C PHE A 151 -6.01 13.67 3.56
N GLN A 152 -7.01 14.29 2.95
CA GLN A 152 -6.77 15.44 2.05
C GLN A 152 -6.17 16.64 2.79
N ARG A 153 -6.64 16.91 4.01
CA ARG A 153 -6.05 17.95 4.87
C ARG A 153 -4.62 17.61 5.27
N PHE A 154 -4.36 16.34 5.56
CA PHE A 154 -2.99 15.87 5.81
C PHE A 154 -2.09 16.09 4.60
N LEU A 155 -2.55 15.75 3.38
CA LEU A 155 -1.80 15.98 2.14
C LEU A 155 -1.48 17.46 1.93
N GLN A 156 -2.46 18.35 2.14
CA GLN A 156 -2.25 19.79 2.00
C GLN A 156 -1.17 20.29 2.98
N ALA A 157 -1.31 19.97 4.26
CA ALA A 157 -0.35 20.38 5.28
C ALA A 157 1.07 19.82 5.00
N ARG A 158 1.16 18.57 4.54
CA ARG A 158 2.43 17.95 4.16
C ARG A 158 3.05 18.65 2.93
N ALA A 159 2.26 18.98 1.93
CA ALA A 159 2.71 19.70 0.75
C ALA A 159 3.21 21.11 1.09
N GLU A 160 2.49 21.83 1.95
CA GLU A 160 2.90 23.16 2.42
C GLU A 160 4.24 23.10 3.17
N LYS A 161 4.41 22.11 4.05
CA LYS A 161 5.67 21.89 4.77
C LYS A 161 6.84 21.64 3.82
N ILE A 162 6.66 20.79 2.81
CA ILE A 162 7.71 20.49 1.83
C ILE A 162 8.06 21.74 1.02
N ARG A 163 7.06 22.52 0.58
CA ARG A 163 7.28 23.76 -0.17
C ARG A 163 8.00 24.82 0.69
N ALA A 164 7.64 24.94 1.96
CA ALA A 164 8.31 25.85 2.88
C ALA A 164 9.79 25.49 3.09
N GLN A 165 10.17 24.23 2.88
CA GLN A 165 11.55 23.74 2.92
C GLN A 165 12.26 23.80 1.55
N GLY A 166 11.65 24.45 0.54
CA GLY A 166 12.20 24.59 -0.81
C GLY A 166 11.96 23.39 -1.73
N GLY A 167 11.18 22.41 -1.31
CA GLY A 167 10.80 21.26 -2.13
C GLY A 167 9.68 21.59 -3.12
N LYS A 168 9.56 20.75 -4.16
CA LYS A 168 8.47 20.82 -5.13
C LYS A 168 7.49 19.67 -4.88
N VAL A 169 6.21 19.97 -4.94
CA VAL A 169 5.13 18.99 -4.80
C VAL A 169 4.11 19.20 -5.89
N GLU A 170 3.87 18.17 -6.67
CA GLU A 170 2.76 18.09 -7.63
C GLU A 170 1.58 17.36 -6.96
N LEU A 171 0.51 18.11 -6.73
CA LEU A 171 -0.73 17.56 -6.12
C LEU A 171 -1.70 17.01 -7.18
N TRP A 172 -1.56 17.44 -8.44
CA TRP A 172 -2.49 17.15 -9.54
C TRP A 172 -1.76 16.68 -10.81
#